data_59452b524f206ba2630576956cc23713
#
_entry.id   59452b524f206ba2630576956cc23713
#
_cell.length_a   1.000
_cell.length_b   1.000
_cell.length_c   1.000
_cell.angle_alpha   90.00
_cell.angle_beta   90.00
_cell.angle_gamma   90.00
#
_symmetry.space_group_name_H-M   'P 1'
#
loop_
_entity.id
_entity.type
_entity.pdbx_description
1 polymer ?
#
loop_
_entity_poly.entity_id
_entity_poly.type
_entity_poly.pdbx_seq_one_letter_code
_entity_poly.pdbx_strand_id
1 'polypeptide(L)' 'MCADLVTRGMIEAGDESSDLHDRIVSLVERELIQQVLKMCQGVQTKAATRLGINRNTLHKKIEDYKLHDAVR' A
#
# COMPACT_ATOMS: atom_id res chain seq x y z
N MET A 1 -15.87 9.98 -12.34
CA MET A 1 -14.46 9.66 -12.60
C MET A 1 -13.66 9.71 -11.33
N CYS A 2 -12.82 8.72 -11.14
CA CYS A 2 -12.06 8.61 -9.90
C CYS A 2 -11.12 9.79 -9.68
N ALA A 3 -10.53 10.31 -10.75
CA ALA A 3 -9.61 11.43 -10.64
C ALA A 3 -10.32 12.70 -10.15
N ASP A 4 -11.53 12.94 -10.64
CA ASP A 4 -12.31 14.10 -10.21
C ASP A 4 -12.70 14.02 -8.74
N LEU A 5 -13.07 12.83 -8.31
CA LEU A 5 -13.44 12.62 -6.90
C LEU A 5 -12.26 12.86 -5.98
N VAL A 6 -11.10 12.37 -6.35
CA VAL A 6 -9.89 12.56 -5.54
C VAL A 6 -9.52 14.04 -5.50
N THR A 7 -9.52 14.72 -6.65
CA THR A 7 -9.19 16.13 -6.71
C THR A 7 -10.17 16.96 -5.90
N ARG A 8 -11.46 16.67 -6.04
CA ARG A 8 -12.50 17.39 -5.31
C ARG A 8 -12.38 17.18 -3.81
N GLY A 9 -12.11 15.94 -3.39
CA GLY A 9 -11.91 15.65 -1.99
C GLY A 9 -10.73 16.39 -1.40
N MET A 10 -9.64 16.48 -2.14
CA MET A 10 -8.45 17.20 -1.68
C MET A 10 -8.72 18.69 -1.53
N ILE A 11 -9.49 19.27 -2.44
CA ILE A 11 -9.81 20.70 -2.39
C ILE A 11 -10.77 20.99 -1.23
N GLU A 12 -11.79 20.18 -1.10
CA GLU A 12 -12.84 20.41 -0.09
C GLU A 12 -12.36 20.11 1.32
N ALA A 13 -11.53 19.09 1.48
CA ALA A 13 -11.07 18.65 2.78
C ALA A 13 -10.02 19.59 3.39
N GLY A 14 -9.33 20.38 2.58
CA GLY A 14 -8.30 21.26 3.07
C GLY A 14 -7.19 20.48 3.76
N ASP A 15 -6.98 20.75 5.05
CA ASP A 15 -5.94 20.06 5.81
C ASP A 15 -6.19 18.57 5.95
N GLU A 16 -7.42 18.16 5.87
CA GLU A 16 -7.79 16.75 5.95
C GLU A 16 -7.49 16.01 4.65
N SER A 17 -7.25 16.72 3.57
CA SER A 17 -7.00 16.10 2.28
C SER A 17 -5.81 15.17 2.30
N SER A 18 -4.74 15.51 3.00
CA SER A 18 -3.56 14.66 3.08
C SER A 18 -3.85 13.38 3.86
N ASP A 19 -4.64 13.47 4.92
CA ASP A 19 -5.01 12.30 5.71
C ASP A 19 -5.91 11.36 4.89
N LEU A 20 -6.87 11.91 4.18
CA LEU A 20 -7.75 11.12 3.32
C LEU A 20 -6.98 10.46 2.18
N HIS A 21 -6.08 11.21 1.56
CA HIS A 21 -5.23 10.67 0.51
C HIS A 21 -4.38 9.52 1.03
N ASP A 22 -3.75 9.71 2.18
CA ASP A 22 -2.92 8.68 2.79
C ASP A 22 -3.73 7.42 3.10
N ARG A 23 -4.96 7.58 3.57
CA ARG A 23 -5.83 6.44 3.85
C ARG A 23 -6.13 5.64 2.60
N ILE A 24 -6.51 6.32 1.53
CA ILE A 24 -6.85 5.66 0.27
C ILE A 24 -5.63 4.95 -0.30
N VAL A 25 -4.49 5.63 -0.33
CA VAL A 25 -3.25 5.07 -0.85
C VAL A 25 -2.84 3.87 -0.01
N SER A 26 -2.95 3.97 1.31
CA SER A 26 -2.58 2.87 2.21
C SER A 26 -3.45 1.65 2.00
N LEU A 27 -4.75 1.84 1.80
CA LEU A 27 -5.65 0.71 1.55
C LEU A 27 -5.31 -0.01 0.26
N VAL A 28 -5.06 0.74 -0.80
CA VAL A 28 -4.71 0.16 -2.10
C VAL A 28 -3.34 -0.53 -2.01
N GLU A 29 -2.38 0.13 -1.41
CA GLU A 29 -1.04 -0.42 -1.27
C GLU A 29 -1.04 -1.69 -0.43
N ARG A 30 -1.76 -1.68 0.67
CA ARG A 30 -1.88 -2.85 1.54
C ARG A 30 -2.44 -4.03 0.78
N GLU A 31 -3.50 -3.81 0.02
CA GLU A 31 -4.12 -4.87 -0.76
C GLU A 31 -3.16 -5.39 -1.84
N LEU A 32 -2.48 -4.49 -2.52
CA LEU A 32 -1.51 -4.87 -3.54
C LEU A 32 -0.38 -5.71 -2.95
N ILE A 33 0.19 -5.27 -1.84
CA ILE A 33 1.28 -5.99 -1.20
C ILE A 33 0.80 -7.36 -0.73
N GLN A 34 -0.39 -7.41 -0.15
CA GLN A 34 -0.95 -8.67 0.33
C GLN A 34 -1.13 -9.68 -0.79
N GLN A 35 -1.64 -9.24 -1.92
CA GLN A 35 -1.84 -10.11 -3.07
C GLN A 35 -0.51 -10.58 -3.66
N VAL A 36 0.45 -9.67 -3.78
CA VAL A 36 1.77 -10.03 -4.30
C VAL A 36 2.48 -11.01 -3.37
N LEU A 37 2.35 -10.82 -2.07
CA LEU A 37 2.91 -11.76 -1.10
C LEU A 37 2.30 -13.15 -1.25
N LYS A 38 0.99 -13.22 -1.45
CA LYS A 38 0.32 -14.50 -1.70
C LYS A 38 0.84 -15.16 -2.97
N MET A 39 1.00 -14.38 -4.02
CA MET A 39 1.52 -14.89 -5.29
C MET A 39 2.95 -15.42 -5.14
N CYS A 40 3.73 -14.82 -4.28
CA CYS A 40 5.11 -15.21 -4.02
C CYS A 40 5.23 -16.18 -2.85
N GLN A 41 4.13 -16.70 -2.36
CA GLN A 41 4.08 -17.66 -1.25
C GLN A 41 4.74 -17.12 0.02
N GLY A 42 4.62 -15.82 0.23
CA GLY A 42 5.15 -15.18 1.43
C GLY A 42 6.64 -14.87 1.38
N VAL A 43 7.30 -15.09 0.25
CA VAL A 43 8.73 -14.80 0.11
C VAL A 43 8.91 -13.32 -0.17
N GLN A 44 9.46 -12.59 0.81
CA GLN A 44 9.60 -11.15 0.73
C GLN A 44 10.50 -10.68 -0.41
N THR A 45 11.61 -11.37 -0.64
CA THR A 45 12.55 -10.99 -1.70
C THR A 45 11.88 -11.04 -3.08
N LYS A 46 11.09 -12.07 -3.33
CA LYS A 46 10.38 -12.20 -4.59
C LYS A 46 9.29 -11.14 -4.72
N ALA A 47 8.57 -10.88 -3.62
CA ALA A 47 7.52 -9.88 -3.63
C ALA A 47 8.09 -8.49 -3.87
N ALA A 48 9.21 -8.15 -3.23
CA ALA A 48 9.86 -6.86 -3.43
C ALA A 48 10.29 -6.67 -4.87
N THR A 49 10.84 -7.70 -5.48
CA THR A 49 11.25 -7.66 -6.88
C THR A 49 10.04 -7.41 -7.78
N ARG A 50 8.93 -8.11 -7.53
CA ARG A 50 7.71 -7.92 -8.31
C ARG A 50 7.13 -6.53 -8.17
N LEU A 51 7.20 -5.98 -6.96
CA LEU A 51 6.69 -4.64 -6.70
C LEU A 51 7.63 -3.54 -7.17
N GLY A 52 8.87 -3.90 -7.51
CA GLY A 52 9.87 -2.93 -7.92
C GLY A 52 10.39 -2.07 -6.79
N ILE A 53 10.37 -2.57 -5.56
CA ILE A 53 10.84 -1.84 -4.39
C ILE A 53 11.94 -2.63 -3.68
N ASN A 54 12.63 -1.94 -2.78
CA ASN A 54 13.68 -2.56 -1.98
C ASN A 54 13.04 -3.49 -0.94
N ARG A 55 13.73 -4.61 -0.66
CA ARG A 55 13.26 -5.56 0.35
C ARG A 55 13.07 -4.91 1.71
N ASN A 56 13.97 -4.01 2.10
CA ASN A 56 13.84 -3.32 3.39
C ASN A 56 12.59 -2.44 3.42
N THR A 57 12.29 -1.79 2.31
CA THR A 57 11.08 -0.98 2.19
C THR A 57 9.85 -1.86 2.31
N LEU A 58 9.85 -3.00 1.65
CA LEU A 58 8.73 -3.94 1.73
C LEU A 58 8.55 -4.45 3.17
N HIS A 59 9.65 -4.82 3.82
CA HIS A 59 9.59 -5.30 5.19
C HIS A 59 8.96 -4.26 6.12
N LYS A 60 9.36 -3.00 5.97
CA LYS A 60 8.79 -1.93 6.76
C LYS A 60 7.30 -1.78 6.51
N LYS A 61 6.89 -1.86 5.25
CA LYS A 61 5.47 -1.76 4.91
C LYS A 61 4.66 -2.93 5.47
N ILE A 62 5.23 -4.12 5.46
CA ILE A 62 4.60 -5.30 6.05
C ILE A 62 4.36 -5.07 7.54
N GLU A 63 5.33 -4.49 8.23
CA GLU A 63 5.16 -4.17 9.65
C GLU A 63 4.13 -3.07 9.85
N ASP A 64 4.19 -2.00 9.04
CA ASP A 64 3.26 -0.88 9.16
C ASP A 64 1.83 -1.31 8.89
N TYR A 65 1.61 -2.19 7.95
CA TYR A 65 0.27 -2.67 7.58
C TYR A 65 -0.12 -3.94 8.31
N LYS A 66 0.76 -4.45 9.16
CA LYS A 66 0.50 -5.67 9.94
C LYS A 66 0.14 -6.86 9.06
N LEU A 67 0.93 -7.06 8.03
CA LEU A 67 0.72 -8.13 7.06
C LEU A 67 1.57 -9.36 7.35
N HIS A 68 1.92 -9.58 8.61
CA HIS A 68 2.77 -10.70 9.01
C HIS A 68 2.18 -12.06 8.65
N ASP A 69 0.85 -12.15 8.64
CA ASP A 69 0.18 -13.39 8.30
C ASP A 69 0.37 -13.79 6.83
N ALA A 70 0.67 -12.82 5.97
CA ALA A 70 0.90 -13.09 4.55
C ALA A 70 2.37 -13.42 4.24
N VAL A 71 3.23 -13.38 5.24
CA VAL A 71 4.68 -13.59 5.10
C VAL A 71 5.06 -14.90 5.76
N ARG A 72 6.03 -15.56 5.15
CA ARG A 72 6.62 -16.79 5.74
C ARG A 72 7.72 -16.47 6.70
#